data_61f0c03721e8cd2ca357b4bc4598eb3c
#
_entry.id   61f0c03721e8cd2ca357b4bc4598eb3c
#
_cell.length_a   1.000
_cell.length_b   1.000
_cell.length_c   1.000
_cell.angle_alpha   90.00
_cell.angle_beta   90.00
_cell.angle_gamma   90.00
#
_symmetry.space_group_name_H-M   'P 1'
#
loop_
_entity.id
_entity.type
_entity.pdbx_description
1 polymer ?
#
loop_
_entity_poly.entity_id
_entity_poly.type
_entity_poly.pdbx_seq_one_letter_code
_entity_poly.pdbx_strand_id
1 'polypeptide(L)'
;MADQPNNAVNYPALAVPHIQLHGVVDDRMYDSFKQQLTGAPVEGPIVVSITTLGGDPEMARAMGDSIRLLRDYTGRETLFLGKVAVYSAGATFMASFPAGSRFLTRGTRLMVHERLMQSNIQLNGPLNTLSYTLKAKLNEIEDSIRIQDEGFADLVAGTRVMLDELKRKATSNWYIEAEDARDLGLVLDVI
;
A
#
# COMPACT_ATOMS: atom_id res chain seq x y z
N MET A 1 -32.91 -24.44 -3.76
CA MET A 1 -32.19 -23.20 -3.76
C MET A 1 -32.46 -22.54 -2.40
N ALA A 2 -31.57 -22.68 -1.46
CA ALA A 2 -31.73 -22.11 -0.15
C ALA A 2 -31.21 -20.64 -0.20
N ASP A 3 -32.13 -19.74 0.10
CA ASP A 3 -31.81 -18.31 0.30
C ASP A 3 -30.76 -18.19 1.42
N GLN A 4 -29.54 -17.85 1.07
CA GLN A 4 -28.53 -17.47 2.06
C GLN A 4 -28.99 -16.12 2.65
N PRO A 5 -29.08 -15.96 3.97
CA PRO A 5 -29.40 -14.68 4.55
C PRO A 5 -28.30 -13.70 4.18
N ASN A 6 -28.68 -12.68 3.43
CA ASN A 6 -27.82 -11.58 3.02
C ASN A 6 -27.50 -10.73 4.26
N ASN A 7 -26.57 -11.18 5.10
CA ASN A 7 -25.94 -10.35 6.15
C ASN A 7 -24.90 -9.44 5.51
N ALA A 8 -25.29 -8.71 4.49
CA ALA A 8 -24.44 -7.66 3.93
C ALA A 8 -24.27 -6.58 5.00
N VAL A 9 -23.13 -6.58 5.66
CA VAL A 9 -22.73 -5.42 6.46
C VAL A 9 -22.71 -4.23 5.51
N ASN A 10 -23.55 -3.24 5.80
CA ASN A 10 -23.73 -2.12 4.90
C ASN A 10 -22.67 -1.06 5.20
N TYR A 11 -21.76 -0.81 4.28
CA TYR A 11 -20.73 0.24 4.35
C TYR A 11 -21.09 1.42 3.43
N PRO A 12 -22.11 2.23 3.74
CA PRO A 12 -22.60 3.27 2.83
C PRO A 12 -21.53 4.32 2.48
N ALA A 13 -20.57 4.56 3.38
CA ALA A 13 -19.45 5.48 3.13
C ALA A 13 -18.57 5.06 1.94
N LEU A 14 -18.50 3.76 1.62
CA LEU A 14 -17.70 3.26 0.50
C LEU A 14 -18.33 3.52 -0.87
N ALA A 15 -19.62 3.87 -0.92
CA ALA A 15 -20.33 4.07 -2.19
C ALA A 15 -19.81 5.29 -2.97
N VAL A 16 -19.38 6.33 -2.26
CA VAL A 16 -18.85 7.56 -2.87
C VAL A 16 -17.54 7.94 -2.17
N PRO A 17 -16.39 7.39 -2.61
CA PRO A 17 -15.10 7.73 -2.05
C PRO A 17 -14.78 9.22 -2.22
N HIS A 18 -14.23 9.84 -1.16
CA HIS A 18 -13.84 11.25 -1.14
C HIS A 18 -12.59 11.51 -1.98
N ILE A 19 -11.67 10.53 -1.99
CA ILE A 19 -10.42 10.58 -2.74
C ILE A 19 -10.42 9.39 -3.69
N GLN A 20 -10.23 9.66 -4.98
CA GLN A 20 -10.24 8.64 -6.03
C GLN A 20 -8.94 8.71 -6.82
N LEU A 21 -8.14 7.67 -6.71
CA LEU A 21 -6.82 7.56 -7.31
C LEU A 21 -6.81 6.46 -8.38
N HIS A 22 -6.17 6.71 -9.51
CA HIS A 22 -5.99 5.71 -10.55
C HIS A 22 -4.73 5.95 -11.38
N GLY A 23 -4.16 4.88 -11.90
CA GLY A 23 -2.97 4.94 -12.75
C GLY A 23 -1.67 4.65 -11.99
N VAL A 24 -0.57 5.21 -12.44
CA VAL A 24 0.75 5.03 -11.84
C VAL A 24 0.88 5.84 -10.57
N VAL A 25 1.45 5.25 -9.53
CA VAL A 25 1.81 5.98 -8.30
C VAL A 25 3.04 6.82 -8.60
N ASP A 26 2.86 8.11 -8.73
CA ASP A 26 3.89 9.10 -9.07
C ASP A 26 3.58 10.47 -8.42
N ASP A 27 4.38 11.49 -8.72
CA ASP A 27 4.17 12.86 -8.24
C ASP A 27 2.77 13.40 -8.60
N ARG A 28 2.24 13.07 -9.77
CA ARG A 28 0.92 13.54 -10.22
C ARG A 28 -0.20 12.91 -9.39
N MET A 29 -0.08 11.62 -9.08
CA MET A 29 -1.04 10.97 -8.18
C MET A 29 -0.96 11.57 -6.78
N TYR A 30 0.25 11.87 -6.28
CA TYR A 30 0.44 12.53 -4.99
C TYR A 30 -0.17 13.92 -4.96
N ASP A 31 0.01 14.73 -6.00
CA ASP A 31 -0.61 16.06 -6.10
C ASP A 31 -2.14 15.99 -6.17
N SER A 32 -2.68 15.06 -6.94
CA SER A 32 -4.12 14.77 -7.00
C SER A 32 -4.67 14.34 -5.63
N PHE A 33 -3.95 13.46 -4.93
CA PHE A 33 -4.30 13.03 -3.58
C PHE A 33 -4.38 14.22 -2.61
N LYS A 34 -3.36 15.09 -2.58
CA LYS A 34 -3.34 16.29 -1.72
C LYS A 34 -4.50 17.22 -2.01
N GLN A 35 -4.77 17.48 -3.29
CA GLN A 35 -5.86 18.34 -3.71
C GLN A 35 -7.20 17.79 -3.25
N GLN A 36 -7.47 16.50 -3.47
CA GLN A 36 -8.72 15.85 -3.08
C GLN A 36 -8.85 15.78 -1.55
N LEU A 37 -7.76 15.51 -0.82
CA LEU A 37 -7.77 15.49 0.65
C LEU A 37 -8.10 16.87 1.22
N THR A 38 -7.57 17.94 0.64
CA THR A 38 -7.89 19.32 1.06
C THR A 38 -9.35 19.69 0.80
N GLY A 39 -9.94 19.15 -0.28
CA GLY A 39 -11.36 19.37 -0.62
C GLY A 39 -12.33 18.40 0.07
N ALA A 40 -11.83 17.41 0.81
CA ALA A 40 -12.68 16.43 1.47
C ALA A 40 -13.45 17.05 2.67
N PRO A 41 -14.62 16.48 3.03
CA PRO A 41 -15.39 16.95 4.19
C PRO A 41 -14.52 17.02 5.45
N VAL A 42 -14.76 18.00 6.30
CA VAL A 42 -14.01 18.21 7.56
C VAL A 42 -14.36 17.17 8.61
N GLU A 43 -15.59 16.64 8.58
CA GLU A 43 -16.12 15.67 9.53
C GLU A 43 -16.45 14.33 8.87
N GLY A 44 -16.57 13.28 9.69
CA GLY A 44 -16.88 11.92 9.26
C GLY A 44 -15.67 11.18 8.69
N PRO A 45 -15.86 9.92 8.22
CA PRO A 45 -14.77 9.10 7.70
C PRO A 45 -14.24 9.66 6.38
N ILE A 46 -12.93 9.49 6.16
CA ILE A 46 -12.31 9.70 4.84
C ILE A 46 -12.21 8.37 4.13
N VAL A 47 -12.81 8.27 2.96
CA VAL A 47 -12.70 7.11 2.09
C VAL A 47 -11.77 7.42 0.93
N VAL A 48 -10.72 6.59 0.79
CA VAL A 48 -9.77 6.65 -0.33
C VAL A 48 -9.92 5.41 -1.19
N SER A 49 -10.28 5.59 -2.45
CA SER A 49 -10.26 4.50 -3.42
C SER A 49 -9.05 4.56 -4.33
N ILE A 50 -8.50 3.39 -4.70
CA ILE A 50 -7.35 3.31 -5.61
C ILE A 50 -7.48 2.14 -6.59
N THR A 51 -6.99 2.38 -7.81
CA THR A 51 -6.71 1.36 -8.83
C THR A 51 -5.33 1.64 -9.39
N THR A 52 -4.35 0.76 -9.15
CA THR A 52 -2.97 0.97 -9.61
C THR A 52 -2.23 -0.34 -9.83
N LEU A 53 -1.39 -0.35 -10.85
CA LEU A 53 -0.41 -1.42 -11.08
C LEU A 53 0.93 -1.16 -10.37
N GLY A 54 1.01 -0.06 -9.58
CA GLY A 54 2.21 0.31 -8.83
C GLY A 54 2.84 1.60 -9.33
N GLY A 55 4.10 1.78 -8.98
CA GLY A 55 4.90 2.97 -9.31
C GLY A 55 5.89 3.29 -8.19
N ASP A 56 6.04 4.56 -7.85
CA ASP A 56 6.99 5.03 -6.85
C ASP A 56 6.53 4.70 -5.43
N PRO A 57 7.25 3.85 -4.69
CA PRO A 57 6.91 3.50 -3.33
C PRO A 57 7.09 4.65 -2.33
N GLU A 58 7.95 5.65 -2.62
CA GLU A 58 8.11 6.80 -1.74
C GLU A 58 6.91 7.74 -1.84
N MET A 59 6.32 7.91 -3.04
CA MET A 59 5.07 8.64 -3.20
C MET A 59 3.92 7.92 -2.48
N ALA A 60 3.88 6.59 -2.55
CA ALA A 60 2.90 5.80 -1.80
C ALA A 60 3.05 6.00 -0.28
N ARG A 61 4.28 6.01 0.25
CA ARG A 61 4.58 6.27 1.66
C ARG A 61 4.17 7.68 2.07
N ALA A 62 4.47 8.69 1.25
CA ALA A 62 4.12 10.09 1.53
C ALA A 62 2.59 10.29 1.61
N MET A 63 1.83 9.65 0.71
CA MET A 63 0.36 9.60 0.81
C MET A 63 -0.08 8.89 2.10
N GLY A 64 0.57 7.77 2.42
CA GLY A 64 0.30 6.97 3.61
C GLY A 64 0.55 7.74 4.91
N ASP A 65 1.63 8.49 4.99
CA ASP A 65 1.94 9.34 6.14
C ASP A 65 0.88 10.42 6.35
N SER A 66 0.37 11.01 5.27
CA SER A 66 -0.74 11.98 5.35
C SER A 66 -2.00 11.34 5.95
N ILE A 67 -2.31 10.08 5.61
CA ILE A 67 -3.43 9.32 6.17
C ILE A 67 -3.18 8.99 7.66
N ARG A 68 -1.95 8.54 8.01
CA ARG A 68 -1.58 8.26 9.41
C ARG A 68 -1.69 9.52 10.27
N LEU A 69 -1.13 10.64 9.83
CA LEU A 69 -1.20 11.90 10.53
C LEU A 69 -2.66 12.35 10.75
N LEU A 70 -3.50 12.26 9.72
CA LEU A 70 -4.91 12.59 9.85
C LEU A 70 -5.59 11.72 10.92
N ARG A 71 -5.40 10.40 10.87
CA ARG A 71 -5.98 9.48 11.85
C ARG A 71 -5.45 9.73 13.26
N ASP A 72 -4.13 9.78 13.41
CA ASP A 72 -3.46 9.75 14.72
C ASP A 72 -3.60 11.08 15.48
N TYR A 73 -3.67 12.21 14.78
CA TYR A 73 -3.77 13.54 15.42
C TYR A 73 -5.19 14.12 15.44
N THR A 74 -6.09 13.63 14.62
CA THR A 74 -7.48 14.12 14.62
C THR A 74 -8.48 13.08 15.09
N GLY A 75 -8.09 11.82 15.28
CA GLY A 75 -8.97 10.70 15.60
C GLY A 75 -9.91 10.32 14.45
N ARG A 76 -9.66 10.81 13.25
CA ARG A 76 -10.55 10.64 12.11
C ARG A 76 -10.45 9.24 11.54
N GLU A 77 -11.59 8.59 11.32
CA GLU A 77 -11.64 7.31 10.64
C GLU A 77 -11.20 7.44 9.18
N THR A 78 -10.34 6.51 8.75
CA THR A 78 -9.85 6.45 7.37
C THR A 78 -10.11 5.07 6.79
N LEU A 79 -10.79 5.01 5.65
CA LEU A 79 -11.16 3.76 4.97
C LEU A 79 -10.46 3.67 3.62
N PHE A 80 -9.92 2.49 3.35
CA PHE A 80 -9.28 2.17 2.07
C PHE A 80 -10.21 1.28 1.23
N LEU A 81 -10.37 1.61 -0.05
CA LEU A 81 -11.11 0.82 -1.01
C LEU A 81 -10.26 0.53 -2.25
N GLY A 82 -9.72 -0.68 -2.34
CA GLY A 82 -9.03 -1.15 -3.55
C GLY A 82 -10.03 -1.62 -4.62
N LYS A 83 -9.79 -1.20 -5.87
CA LYS A 83 -10.63 -1.60 -7.02
C LYS A 83 -9.75 -2.15 -8.14
N VAL A 84 -10.14 -3.25 -8.74
CA VAL A 84 -9.52 -3.90 -9.90
C VAL A 84 -8.11 -4.42 -9.59
N ALA A 85 -7.15 -3.54 -9.30
CA ALA A 85 -5.76 -3.89 -9.01
C ALA A 85 -5.16 -2.95 -7.97
N VAL A 86 -4.49 -3.52 -6.97
CA VAL A 86 -3.73 -2.79 -5.94
C VAL A 86 -2.36 -3.45 -5.84
N TYR A 87 -1.45 -3.05 -6.74
CA TYR A 87 -0.17 -3.72 -6.90
C TYR A 87 0.99 -2.86 -6.37
N SER A 88 2.02 -3.52 -5.85
CA SER A 88 3.31 -2.90 -5.53
C SER A 88 3.18 -1.65 -4.64
N ALA A 89 3.50 -0.46 -5.12
CA ALA A 89 3.31 0.80 -4.41
C ALA A 89 1.86 1.01 -3.94
N GLY A 90 0.84 0.45 -4.62
CA GLY A 90 -0.54 0.45 -4.15
C GLY A 90 -0.73 -0.34 -2.88
N ALA A 91 -0.07 -1.51 -2.74
CA ALA A 91 -0.08 -2.29 -1.51
C ALA A 91 0.69 -1.58 -0.38
N THR A 92 1.77 -0.85 -0.70
CA THR A 92 2.48 0.01 0.24
C THR A 92 1.56 1.11 0.79
N PHE A 93 0.79 1.76 -0.07
CA PHE A 93 -0.19 2.77 0.36
C PHE A 93 -1.31 2.14 1.21
N MET A 94 -1.85 0.98 0.80
CA MET A 94 -2.87 0.25 1.56
C MET A 94 -2.40 -0.08 2.98
N ALA A 95 -1.11 -0.39 3.18
CA ALA A 95 -0.52 -0.71 4.48
C ALA A 95 -0.62 0.44 5.51
N SER A 96 -0.84 1.68 5.05
CA SER A 96 -1.01 2.85 5.93
C SER A 96 -2.37 2.88 6.63
N PHE A 97 -3.32 2.07 6.20
CA PHE A 97 -4.63 1.92 6.83
C PHE A 97 -4.63 0.69 7.75
N PRO A 98 -5.32 0.70 8.89
CA PRO A 98 -5.50 -0.50 9.71
C PRO A 98 -6.17 -1.62 8.90
N ALA A 99 -5.82 -2.88 9.15
CA ALA A 99 -6.41 -4.02 8.43
C ALA A 99 -7.96 -4.04 8.50
N GLY A 100 -8.53 -3.62 9.64
CA GLY A 100 -9.97 -3.48 9.83
C GLY A 100 -10.62 -2.29 9.10
N SER A 101 -9.85 -1.49 8.37
CA SER A 101 -10.33 -0.34 7.58
C SER A 101 -10.03 -0.49 6.08
N ARG A 102 -9.62 -1.69 5.65
CA ARG A 102 -9.27 -1.99 4.26
C ARG A 102 -10.37 -2.81 3.62
N PHE A 103 -10.80 -2.41 2.42
CA PHE A 103 -11.84 -3.08 1.63
C PHE A 103 -11.36 -3.27 0.20
N LEU A 104 -11.86 -4.32 -0.45
CA LEU A 104 -11.65 -4.57 -1.88
C LEU A 104 -13.01 -4.76 -2.57
N THR A 105 -13.12 -4.36 -3.82
CA THR A 105 -14.25 -4.78 -4.65
C THR A 105 -14.02 -6.21 -5.16
N ARG A 106 -15.11 -6.92 -5.49
CA ARG A 106 -15.02 -8.27 -6.07
C ARG A 106 -14.14 -8.29 -7.31
N GLY A 107 -13.32 -9.33 -7.42
CA GLY A 107 -12.37 -9.50 -8.51
C GLY A 107 -11.15 -8.58 -8.46
N THR A 108 -10.99 -7.78 -7.40
CA THR A 108 -9.75 -7.04 -7.17
C THR A 108 -8.63 -8.01 -6.82
N ARG A 109 -7.45 -7.72 -7.34
CA ARG A 109 -6.20 -8.41 -6.96
C ARG A 109 -5.27 -7.49 -6.22
N LEU A 110 -4.63 -8.04 -5.20
CA LEU A 110 -3.44 -7.45 -4.62
C LEU A 110 -2.20 -8.08 -5.27
N MET A 111 -1.10 -7.33 -5.32
CA MET A 111 0.20 -7.91 -5.66
C MET A 111 1.28 -7.26 -4.80
N VAL A 112 2.05 -8.11 -4.15
CA VAL A 112 3.19 -7.72 -3.30
C VAL A 112 4.46 -8.32 -3.88
N HIS A 113 5.49 -7.50 -4.02
CA HIS A 113 6.82 -7.93 -4.43
C HIS A 113 7.90 -7.11 -3.73
N GLU A 114 9.13 -7.56 -3.84
CA GLU A 114 10.30 -6.83 -3.34
C GLU A 114 10.48 -5.51 -4.07
N ARG A 115 11.08 -4.53 -3.38
CA ARG A 115 11.47 -3.26 -4.02
C ARG A 115 12.49 -3.53 -5.12
N LEU A 116 12.29 -2.88 -6.24
CA LEU A 116 13.20 -2.98 -7.37
C LEU A 116 14.15 -1.78 -7.37
N MET A 117 15.43 -2.05 -7.54
CA MET A 117 16.45 -1.02 -7.73
C MET A 117 17.19 -1.32 -9.03
N GLN A 118 17.27 -0.35 -9.90
CA GLN A 118 18.14 -0.42 -11.07
C GLN A 118 19.31 0.55 -10.88
N SER A 119 20.52 0.04 -10.93
CA SER A 119 21.72 0.86 -10.71
C SER A 119 22.88 0.37 -11.55
N ASN A 120 23.61 1.30 -12.15
CA ASN A 120 24.88 1.05 -12.81
C ASN A 120 26.02 1.65 -11.97
N ILE A 121 27.00 0.85 -11.60
CA ILE A 121 28.18 1.30 -10.84
C ILE A 121 29.36 1.38 -11.79
N GLN A 122 29.85 2.59 -12.03
CA GLN A 122 31.10 2.80 -12.76
C GLN A 122 32.23 3.00 -11.76
N LEU A 123 33.24 2.12 -11.80
CA LEU A 123 34.42 2.15 -10.94
C LEU A 123 35.60 2.68 -11.75
N ASN A 124 35.94 3.96 -11.56
CA ASN A 124 37.10 4.59 -12.15
C ASN A 124 37.74 5.58 -11.16
N GLY A 125 39.02 5.42 -10.87
CA GLY A 125 39.75 6.28 -9.94
C GLY A 125 40.66 5.53 -8.97
N PRO A 126 41.19 6.22 -7.94
CA PRO A 126 42.05 5.61 -6.93
C PRO A 126 41.34 4.49 -6.16
N LEU A 127 42.05 3.37 -5.92
CA LEU A 127 41.46 2.18 -5.28
C LEU A 127 40.75 2.45 -3.95
N ASN A 128 41.30 3.32 -3.12
CA ASN A 128 40.67 3.70 -1.85
C ASN A 128 39.32 4.39 -2.07
N THR A 129 39.23 5.30 -3.05
CA THR A 129 37.96 5.97 -3.41
C THR A 129 36.91 4.98 -3.91
N LEU A 130 37.33 3.99 -4.73
CA LEU A 130 36.41 2.95 -5.24
C LEU A 130 35.81 2.12 -4.11
N SER A 131 36.58 1.82 -3.06
CA SER A 131 36.08 1.09 -1.88
C SER A 131 34.96 1.88 -1.18
N TYR A 132 35.10 3.20 -1.02
CA TYR A 132 34.03 4.03 -0.42
C TYR A 132 32.79 4.12 -1.30
N THR A 133 32.95 4.20 -2.62
CA THR A 133 31.83 4.21 -3.58
C THR A 133 31.01 2.92 -3.47
N LEU A 134 31.66 1.76 -3.39
CA LEU A 134 30.98 0.48 -3.21
C LEU A 134 30.27 0.39 -1.86
N LYS A 135 30.91 0.86 -0.77
CA LYS A 135 30.28 0.87 0.55
C LYS A 135 29.05 1.77 0.59
N ALA A 136 29.11 2.95 -0.03
CA ALA A 136 27.95 3.84 -0.12
C ALA A 136 26.78 3.17 -0.86
N LYS A 137 27.07 2.45 -1.96
CA LYS A 137 26.04 1.74 -2.70
C LYS A 137 25.46 0.54 -1.94
N LEU A 138 26.28 -0.18 -1.20
CA LEU A 138 25.81 -1.24 -0.33
C LEU A 138 24.87 -0.69 0.76
N ASN A 139 25.26 0.41 1.42
CA ASN A 139 24.41 1.05 2.43
C ASN A 139 23.05 1.50 1.86
N GLU A 140 23.02 1.99 0.63
CA GLU A 140 21.76 2.37 -0.06
C GLU A 140 20.84 1.16 -0.27
N ILE A 141 21.42 0.02 -0.67
CA ILE A 141 20.68 -1.24 -0.84
C ILE A 141 20.14 -1.73 0.51
N GLU A 142 20.98 -1.76 1.54
CA GLU A 142 20.60 -2.21 2.89
C GLU A 142 19.52 -1.31 3.50
N ASP A 143 19.59 0.00 3.28
CA ASP A 143 18.55 0.94 3.71
C ASP A 143 17.22 0.70 2.97
N SER A 144 17.27 0.46 1.66
CA SER A 144 16.11 0.12 0.84
C SER A 144 15.44 -1.19 1.29
N ILE A 145 16.23 -2.20 1.68
CA ILE A 145 15.72 -3.46 2.24
C ILE A 145 15.03 -3.21 3.59
N ARG A 146 15.62 -2.39 4.46
CA ARG A 146 15.03 -2.04 5.76
C ARG A 146 13.67 -1.36 5.59
N ILE A 147 13.58 -0.38 4.70
CA ILE A 147 12.33 0.31 4.36
C ILE A 147 11.28 -0.67 3.81
N GLN A 148 11.69 -1.60 2.95
CA GLN A 148 10.80 -2.66 2.46
C GLN A 148 10.26 -3.51 3.62
N ASP A 149 11.12 -3.94 4.52
CA ASP A 149 10.76 -4.80 5.64
C ASP A 149 9.79 -4.10 6.60
N GLU A 150 9.99 -2.81 6.85
CA GLU A 150 9.05 -1.96 7.61
C GLU A 150 7.67 -1.91 6.91
N GLY A 151 7.64 -1.66 5.60
CA GLY A 151 6.39 -1.64 4.82
C GLY A 151 5.67 -2.99 4.80
N PHE A 152 6.42 -4.09 4.74
CA PHE A 152 5.86 -5.44 4.84
C PHE A 152 5.29 -5.73 6.23
N ALA A 153 5.98 -5.29 7.28
CA ALA A 153 5.49 -5.40 8.65
C ALA A 153 4.18 -4.63 8.85
N ASP A 154 4.09 -3.40 8.33
CA ASP A 154 2.86 -2.60 8.35
C ASP A 154 1.71 -3.27 7.58
N LEU A 155 2.01 -3.91 6.45
CA LEU A 155 1.00 -4.58 5.63
C LEU A 155 0.36 -5.76 6.38
N VAL A 156 1.17 -6.55 7.09
CA VAL A 156 0.71 -7.76 7.81
C VAL A 156 0.29 -7.48 9.25
N ALA A 157 0.45 -6.25 9.74
CA ALA A 157 0.07 -5.90 11.10
C ALA A 157 -1.42 -6.16 11.36
N GLY A 158 -1.73 -6.98 12.37
CA GLY A 158 -3.10 -7.36 12.72
C GLY A 158 -3.76 -8.36 11.76
N THR A 159 -3.01 -8.98 10.86
CA THR A 159 -3.48 -10.01 9.90
C THR A 159 -3.10 -11.42 10.35
N ARG A 160 -3.48 -12.43 9.56
CA ARG A 160 -3.09 -13.84 9.77
C ARG A 160 -1.78 -14.21 9.04
N VAL A 161 -1.21 -13.29 8.28
CA VAL A 161 0.00 -13.50 7.50
C VAL A 161 1.23 -13.22 8.34
N MET A 162 2.16 -14.16 8.40
CA MET A 162 3.44 -13.95 9.06
C MET A 162 4.38 -13.14 8.15
N LEU A 163 5.17 -12.24 8.73
CA LEU A 163 6.12 -11.40 7.99
C LEU A 163 7.09 -12.23 7.12
N ASP A 164 7.63 -13.32 7.67
CA ASP A 164 8.55 -14.19 6.92
C ASP A 164 7.86 -14.92 5.76
N GLU A 165 6.58 -15.23 5.90
CA GLU A 165 5.78 -15.79 4.80
C GLU A 165 5.62 -14.77 3.67
N LEU A 166 5.27 -13.53 4.01
CA LEU A 166 5.15 -12.45 3.03
C LEU A 166 6.47 -12.21 2.31
N LYS A 167 7.58 -12.07 3.05
CA LYS A 167 8.92 -11.89 2.47
C LYS A 167 9.25 -12.98 1.47
N ARG A 168 9.05 -14.24 1.83
CA ARG A 168 9.30 -15.38 0.95
C ARG A 168 8.45 -15.36 -0.31
N LYS A 169 7.15 -14.99 -0.21
CA LYS A 169 6.24 -14.94 -1.35
C LYS A 169 6.51 -13.72 -2.25
N ALA A 170 6.93 -12.60 -1.67
CA ALA A 170 7.24 -11.36 -2.39
C ALA A 170 8.39 -11.51 -3.40
N THR A 171 9.34 -12.43 -3.18
CA THR A 171 10.45 -12.67 -4.12
C THR A 171 9.98 -13.11 -5.51
N SER A 172 8.77 -13.65 -5.63
CA SER A 172 8.21 -14.17 -6.89
C SER A 172 6.87 -13.52 -7.26
N ASN A 173 6.63 -12.29 -6.83
CA ASN A 173 5.38 -11.56 -7.06
C ASN A 173 4.16 -12.31 -6.50
N TRP A 174 3.83 -12.05 -5.26
CA TRP A 174 2.68 -12.68 -4.61
C TRP A 174 1.38 -11.99 -5.02
N TYR A 175 0.62 -12.64 -5.93
CA TYR A 175 -0.73 -12.23 -6.30
C TYR A 175 -1.75 -12.86 -5.35
N ILE A 176 -2.72 -12.07 -4.88
CA ILE A 176 -3.73 -12.45 -3.91
C ILE A 176 -5.08 -11.98 -4.43
N GLU A 177 -6.03 -12.91 -4.59
CA GLU A 177 -7.42 -12.58 -4.93
C GLU A 177 -8.10 -11.88 -3.75
N ALA A 178 -9.16 -11.12 -4.02
CA ALA A 178 -9.84 -10.33 -2.99
C ALA A 178 -10.35 -11.20 -1.82
N GLU A 179 -10.95 -12.34 -2.13
CA GLU A 179 -11.48 -13.29 -1.14
C GLU A 179 -10.36 -13.89 -0.28
N ASP A 180 -9.24 -14.27 -0.90
CA ASP A 180 -8.05 -14.75 -0.19
C ASP A 180 -7.48 -13.65 0.73
N ALA A 181 -7.45 -12.40 0.26
CA ALA A 181 -6.97 -11.27 1.05
C ALA A 181 -7.83 -11.05 2.31
N ARG A 182 -9.17 -11.20 2.21
CA ARG A 182 -10.08 -11.18 3.35
C ARG A 182 -9.83 -12.37 4.27
N ASP A 183 -9.71 -13.57 3.75
CA ASP A 183 -9.50 -14.78 4.53
C ASP A 183 -8.13 -14.78 5.24
N LEU A 184 -7.14 -14.10 4.69
CA LEU A 184 -5.85 -13.82 5.33
C LEU A 184 -5.91 -12.64 6.33
N GLY A 185 -6.99 -11.89 6.36
CA GLY A 185 -7.16 -10.71 7.20
C GLY A 185 -6.38 -9.48 6.72
N LEU A 186 -5.87 -9.50 5.48
CA LEU A 186 -5.21 -8.34 4.86
C LEU A 186 -6.19 -7.20 4.61
N VAL A 187 -7.46 -7.53 4.42
CA VAL A 187 -8.57 -6.60 4.32
C VAL A 187 -9.73 -7.07 5.18
N LEU A 188 -10.60 -6.15 5.57
CA LEU A 188 -11.77 -6.44 6.41
C LEU A 188 -12.84 -7.21 5.62
N ASP A 189 -13.16 -6.73 4.41
CA ASP A 189 -14.23 -7.33 3.62
C ASP A 189 -14.06 -7.10 2.11
N VAL A 190 -14.81 -7.89 1.32
CA VAL A 190 -14.93 -7.79 -0.13
C VAL A 190 -16.37 -7.39 -0.46
N ILE A 191 -16.54 -6.27 -1.15
CA ILE A 191 -17.83 -5.64 -1.43
C ILE A 191 -18.21 -5.67 -2.90
#